data_2a726c33e283592ca9cd322cf5c6b10c
#
_entry.id   2a726c33e283592ca9cd322cf5c6b10c
#
_cell.length_a   1.000
_cell.length_b   1.000
_cell.length_c   1.000
_cell.angle_alpha   90.00
_cell.angle_beta   90.00
_cell.angle_gamma   90.00
#
_symmetry.space_group_name_H-M   'P 1'
#
loop_
_entity.id
_entity.type
_entity.pdbx_description
1 polymer ?
#
loop_
_entity_poly.entity_id
_entity_poly.type
_entity_poly.pdbx_seq_one_letter_code
_entity_poly.pdbx_strand_id
1 'polypeptide(L)' 'MQDTSALTPGMHVLIRGFDEVPEHVFVIHTIEDGYVTGMALTGPFAGEYGEPEIELVLRVLSLDSTGGSQGTA' A
#
# COMPACT_ATOMS: atom_id res chain seq x y z
N MET A 1 -2.25 -2.21 16.09
CA MET A 1 -2.46 -3.49 15.52
C MET A 1 -3.08 -3.41 14.15
N GLN A 2 -2.62 -4.19 13.22
CA GLN A 2 -3.14 -4.15 11.87
C GLN A 2 -4.42 -4.94 11.76
N ASP A 3 -5.33 -4.41 11.00
CA ASP A 3 -6.54 -5.14 10.68
C ASP A 3 -6.44 -5.51 9.22
N THR A 4 -5.82 -6.64 8.94
CA THR A 4 -5.59 -7.02 7.56
C THR A 4 -6.86 -7.39 6.83
N SER A 5 -7.93 -7.65 7.55
CA SER A 5 -9.17 -7.98 6.87
C SER A 5 -9.76 -6.75 6.18
N ALA A 6 -9.28 -5.57 6.50
CA ALA A 6 -9.75 -4.37 5.84
C ALA A 6 -8.99 -4.06 4.56
N LEU A 7 -7.94 -4.79 4.26
CA LEU A 7 -7.15 -4.51 3.05
C LEU A 7 -7.86 -5.09 1.84
N THR A 8 -7.89 -4.32 0.77
CA THR A 8 -8.48 -4.78 -0.48
C THR A 8 -7.63 -4.29 -1.63
N PRO A 9 -7.75 -4.93 -2.80
CA PRO A 9 -7.04 -4.46 -3.98
C PRO A 9 -7.44 -3.04 -4.32
N GLY A 10 -6.48 -2.26 -4.76
CA GLY A 10 -6.71 -0.87 -5.13
C GLY A 10 -6.44 0.11 -4.01
N MET A 11 -6.29 -0.37 -2.80
CA MET A 11 -6.00 0.53 -1.69
C MET A 11 -4.59 1.09 -1.78
N HIS A 12 -4.45 2.34 -1.38
CA HIS A 12 -3.14 2.95 -1.18
C HIS A 12 -2.81 2.86 0.29
N VAL A 13 -1.66 2.34 0.61
CA VAL A 13 -1.24 2.16 2.00
C VAL A 13 0.15 2.76 2.19
N LEU A 14 0.48 3.04 3.43
CA LEU A 14 1.80 3.51 3.78
C LEU A 14 2.60 2.31 4.27
N ILE A 15 3.74 2.07 3.62
CA ILE A 15 4.63 0.98 3.98
C ILE A 15 5.73 1.51 4.89
N ARG A 16 5.97 0.82 5.99
CA ARG A 16 6.98 1.20 6.95
C ARG A 16 8.37 1.14 6.33
N GLY A 17 9.21 2.08 6.71
CA GLY A 17 10.59 2.07 6.26
C GLY A 17 11.34 0.88 6.86
N PHE A 18 12.30 0.37 6.12
CA PHE A 18 13.13 -0.73 6.60
C PHE A 18 14.47 -0.67 5.89
N ASP A 19 15.50 -1.13 6.58
CA ASP A 19 16.86 -1.06 6.07
C ASP A 19 17.12 0.36 5.61
N GLU A 20 17.45 0.56 4.37
CA GLU A 20 17.71 1.89 3.84
C GLU A 20 16.55 2.41 3.02
N VAL A 21 15.41 1.76 3.10
CA VAL A 21 14.25 2.15 2.32
C VAL A 21 13.32 2.98 3.21
N PRO A 22 12.99 4.21 2.84
CA PRO A 22 12.11 5.03 3.67
C PRO A 22 10.66 4.59 3.54
N GLU A 23 9.83 5.11 4.41
CA GLU A 23 8.40 4.93 4.26
C GLU A 23 7.98 5.38 2.87
N HIS A 24 7.01 4.68 2.32
CA HIS A 24 6.54 5.04 0.99
C HIS A 24 5.11 4.57 0.79
N VAL A 25 4.47 5.13 -0.20
CA VAL A 25 3.10 4.78 -0.54
C VAL A 25 3.12 3.62 -1.52
N PHE A 26 2.20 2.71 -1.35
CA PHE A 26 2.16 1.47 -2.11
C PHE A 26 0.70 1.18 -2.46
N VAL A 27 0.43 0.78 -3.70
CA VAL A 27 -0.93 0.41 -4.09
C VAL A 27 -1.01 -1.11 -4.09
N ILE A 28 -2.04 -1.64 -3.46
CA ILE A 28 -2.21 -3.08 -3.31
C ILE A 28 -2.90 -3.64 -4.55
N HIS A 29 -2.32 -4.70 -5.11
CA HIS A 29 -2.95 -5.42 -6.21
C HIS A 29 -3.65 -6.67 -5.69
N THR A 30 -2.99 -7.47 -4.84
CA THR A 30 -3.62 -8.64 -4.26
C THR A 30 -3.20 -8.76 -2.81
N ILE A 31 -4.01 -9.48 -2.04
CA ILE A 31 -3.69 -9.79 -0.65
C ILE A 31 -3.46 -11.28 -0.57
N GLU A 32 -2.27 -11.67 -0.12
CA GLU A 32 -1.89 -13.07 0.00
C GLU A 32 -1.75 -13.44 1.46
N ASP A 33 -1.29 -14.64 1.70
CA ASP A 33 -1.15 -15.14 3.06
C ASP A 33 0.13 -14.55 3.66
N GLY A 34 -0.02 -13.49 4.43
CA GLY A 34 1.11 -12.87 5.11
C GLY A 34 1.76 -11.71 4.38
N TYR A 35 1.36 -11.43 3.16
CA TYR A 35 1.93 -10.32 2.41
C TYR A 35 0.94 -9.82 1.38
N VAL A 36 1.25 -8.68 0.78
CA VAL A 36 0.44 -8.15 -0.32
C VAL A 36 1.36 -7.96 -1.51
N THR A 37 0.77 -7.92 -2.69
CA THR A 37 1.52 -7.60 -3.90
C THR A 37 1.01 -6.28 -4.43
N GLY A 38 1.83 -5.59 -5.18
CA GLY A 38 1.42 -4.33 -5.76
C GLY A 38 2.59 -3.54 -6.27
N MET A 39 2.46 -2.23 -6.24
CA MET A 39 3.47 -1.35 -6.82
C MET A 39 3.73 -0.19 -5.88
N ALA A 40 4.99 0.15 -5.71
CA ALA A 40 5.36 1.34 -4.93
C ALA A 40 5.03 2.57 -5.76
N LEU A 41 4.46 3.57 -5.11
CA LEU A 41 4.08 4.80 -5.80
C LEU A 41 5.05 5.94 -5.51
N THR A 42 5.74 5.88 -4.39
CA THR A 42 6.71 6.92 -4.04
C THR A 42 7.97 6.24 -3.53
N GLY A 43 9.01 7.03 -3.32
CA GLY A 43 10.25 6.52 -2.77
C GLY A 43 11.15 5.94 -3.84
N PRO A 44 12.24 5.31 -3.42
CA PRO A 44 13.25 4.84 -4.38
C PRO A 44 12.77 3.73 -5.30
N PHE A 45 11.69 3.04 -4.91
CA PHE A 45 11.18 1.97 -5.76
C PHE A 45 9.90 2.36 -6.48
N ALA A 46 9.60 3.65 -6.58
CA ALA A 46 8.38 4.09 -7.22
C ALA A 46 8.28 3.49 -8.62
N GLY A 47 7.12 2.91 -8.91
CA GLY A 47 6.89 2.28 -10.21
C GLY A 47 7.29 0.83 -10.28
N GLU A 48 7.81 0.26 -9.18
CA GLU A 48 8.25 -1.12 -9.20
C GLU A 48 7.33 -2.02 -8.42
N TYR A 49 7.19 -3.23 -8.91
CA TYR A 49 6.39 -4.25 -8.25
C TYR A 49 7.06 -4.67 -6.94
N GLY A 50 6.27 -4.97 -5.93
CA GLY A 50 6.80 -5.45 -4.68
C GLY A 50 5.83 -6.37 -3.98
N GLU A 51 6.33 -7.04 -2.95
CA GLU A 51 5.52 -7.98 -2.17
C GLU A 51 5.80 -7.79 -0.68
N PRO A 52 5.47 -6.62 -0.12
CA PRO A 52 5.78 -6.37 1.29
C PRO A 52 4.93 -7.23 2.20
N GLU A 53 5.52 -7.59 3.33
CA GLU A 53 4.79 -8.33 4.34
C GLU A 53 3.70 -7.44 4.90
N ILE A 54 2.58 -8.06 5.26
CA ILE A 54 1.44 -7.29 5.77
C ILE A 54 1.83 -6.49 7.00
N GLU A 55 2.71 -7.01 7.83
CA GLU A 55 3.08 -6.28 9.03
C GLU A 55 3.82 -4.99 8.74
N LEU A 56 4.27 -4.78 7.51
CA LEU A 56 4.91 -3.51 7.15
C LEU A 56 3.88 -2.44 6.78
N VAL A 57 2.63 -2.80 6.62
CA VAL A 57 1.60 -1.83 6.29
C VAL A 57 1.26 -1.05 7.55
N LEU A 58 1.56 0.24 7.55
CA LEU A 58 1.31 1.06 8.72
C LEU A 58 -0.13 1.52 8.79
N ARG A 59 -0.71 1.92 7.67
CA ARG A 59 -2.08 2.38 7.65
C ARG A 59 -2.57 2.51 6.22
N VAL A 60 -3.86 2.55 6.08
CA VAL A 60 -4.50 2.77 4.79
C VAL A 60 -4.61 4.27 4.55
N LEU A 61 -4.22 4.70 3.38
CA LEU A 61 -4.28 6.12 3.03
C LEU A 61 -5.53 6.46 2.25
N SER A 62 -5.88 5.63 1.28
CA SER A 62 -7.08 5.91 0.49
C SER A 62 -7.42 4.71 -0.36
N LEU A 63 -8.62 4.73 -0.91
CA LEU A 63 -9.02 3.75 -1.90
C LEU A 63 -8.80 4.34 -3.26
N ASP A 64 -8.18 3.56 -4.11
CA ASP A 64 -7.82 4.05 -5.41
C ASP A 64 -9.03 4.43 -6.23
N SER A 65 -9.97 3.56 -6.29
CA SER A 65 -11.01 3.74 -7.27
C SER A 65 -11.87 4.93 -7.01
N THR A 66 -11.93 5.35 -5.81
CA THR A 66 -12.81 6.42 -5.54
C THR A 66 -12.10 7.68 -5.48
N GLY A 67 -10.85 7.59 -5.55
CA GLY A 67 -10.15 8.79 -5.40
C GLY A 67 -10.70 9.82 -6.23
N GLY A 68 -11.13 9.41 -7.32
CA GLY A 68 -11.61 10.40 -8.11
C GLY A 68 -12.71 11.13 -7.52
N SER A 69 -13.41 10.48 -6.93
CA SER A 69 -14.49 11.19 -6.57
C SER A 69 -14.21 12.22 -5.64
N GLN A 70 -13.56 12.26 -5.38
CA GLN A 70 -13.61 13.23 -4.73
C GLN A 70 -13.41 14.17 -5.16
N GLY A 71 -13.23 14.01 -5.49
CA GLY A 71 -13.09 15.01 -5.85
C GLY A 71 -13.78 15.79 -5.80
N THR A 72 -14.08 15.70 -5.74
CA THR A 72 -14.62 16.36 -5.66
C THR A 72 -14.90 17.04 -5.38
N ALA A 73 -14.76 16.97 -5.20
CA ALA A 73 -15.10 17.68 -4.95
C ALA A 73 -15.35 18.11 -4.91
#